data_575e1914d7d7b4e0eeaa32a3f7ed25f9
#
_entry.id   575e1914d7d7b4e0eeaa32a3f7ed25f9
#
_cell.length_a   1.000
_cell.length_b   1.000
_cell.length_c   1.000
_cell.angle_alpha   90.00
_cell.angle_beta   90.00
_cell.angle_gamma   90.00
#
_symmetry.space_group_name_H-M   'P 1'
#
loop_
_entity.id
_entity.type
_entity.pdbx_description
1 polymer ?
#
loop_
_entity_poly.entity_id
_entity_poly.type
_entity_poly.pdbx_seq_one_letter_code
_entity_poly.pdbx_strand_id
1 'polypeptide(L)'
;MRPPLITVDGVLIEKEKILLVKRLKDPFKGMWALPGGFVELNETVEEAVIREVKEETGIEAEILRLVGVYSDPKRDPRGHVISIAFLLRRAGGELKAGDDAERVAFHPLKELPPMAFDHRKIIEDALKLL
;
A
#
# COMPACT_ATOMS: atom_id res chain seq x y z
N MET A 1 -26.71 6.20 9.31
CA MET A 1 -25.99 5.27 8.40
C MET A 1 -24.56 5.74 8.19
N ARG A 2 -23.61 4.84 8.32
CA ARG A 2 -22.20 5.15 8.09
C ARG A 2 -21.81 4.83 6.66
N PRO A 3 -21.18 5.75 5.93
CA PRO A 3 -20.60 5.42 4.64
C PRO A 3 -19.34 4.54 4.83
N PRO A 4 -18.93 3.79 3.81
CA PRO A 4 -17.66 3.09 3.84
C PRO A 4 -16.51 4.09 4.00
N LEU A 5 -15.44 3.65 4.64
CA LEU A 5 -14.20 4.43 4.71
C LEU A 5 -13.38 4.19 3.46
N ILE A 6 -12.57 5.18 3.08
CA ILE A 6 -11.73 5.12 1.88
C ILE A 6 -10.26 5.07 2.28
N THR A 7 -9.57 4.06 1.77
CA THR A 7 -8.11 3.96 1.89
C THR A 7 -7.47 4.00 0.52
N VAL A 8 -6.17 4.21 0.49
CA VAL A 8 -5.34 4.06 -0.71
C VAL A 8 -4.22 3.09 -0.42
N ASP A 9 -3.78 2.39 -1.45
CA ASP A 9 -2.64 1.47 -1.36
C ASP A 9 -1.73 1.69 -2.56
N GLY A 10 -0.42 1.68 -2.33
CA GLY A 10 0.58 1.91 -3.37
C GLY A 10 1.36 0.65 -3.72
N VAL A 11 1.42 0.34 -5.02
CA VAL A 11 2.23 -0.76 -5.54
C VAL A 11 3.44 -0.14 -6.24
N LEU A 12 4.59 -0.21 -5.58
CA LEU A 12 5.84 0.34 -6.10
C LEU A 12 6.84 -0.79 -6.30
N ILE A 13 7.18 -1.05 -7.55
CA ILE A 13 8.05 -2.16 -7.95
C ILE A 13 9.33 -1.62 -8.56
N GLU A 14 10.48 -2.14 -8.09
CA GLU A 14 11.81 -1.82 -8.63
C GLU A 14 12.60 -3.11 -8.72
N LYS A 15 13.19 -3.40 -9.89
CA LYS A 15 14.10 -4.55 -10.07
C LYS A 15 13.51 -5.87 -9.55
N GLU A 16 12.26 -6.13 -9.89
CA GLU A 16 11.52 -7.34 -9.48
C GLU A 16 11.27 -7.45 -7.98
N LYS A 17 11.35 -6.33 -7.25
CA LYS A 17 11.04 -6.25 -5.83
C LYS A 17 9.94 -5.24 -5.59
N ILE A 18 9.16 -5.46 -4.55
CA ILE A 18 8.05 -4.59 -4.20
C ILE A 18 8.24 -3.99 -2.81
N LEU A 19 7.89 -2.71 -2.71
CA LEU A 19 7.95 -1.97 -1.45
C LEU A 19 6.81 -2.37 -0.53
N LEU A 20 7.14 -2.87 0.65
CA LEU A 20 6.16 -3.30 1.65
C LEU A 20 6.48 -2.70 3.01
N VAL A 21 5.44 -2.60 3.84
CA VAL A 21 5.54 -2.16 5.22
C VAL A 21 5.02 -3.25 6.15
N LYS A 22 5.61 -3.39 7.33
CA LYS A 22 5.19 -4.37 8.32
C LYS A 22 4.16 -3.73 9.25
N ARG A 23 3.05 -4.41 9.45
CA ARG A 23 2.00 -3.92 10.34
C ARG A 23 2.42 -4.07 11.80
N LEU A 24 2.26 -2.99 12.58
CA LEU A 24 2.63 -2.96 13.99
C LEU A 24 1.43 -3.13 14.91
N LYS A 25 0.22 -3.08 14.37
CA LYS A 25 -1.03 -3.17 15.13
C LYS A 25 -2.01 -4.11 14.44
N ASP A 26 -2.93 -4.67 15.23
CA ASP A 26 -4.04 -5.42 14.67
C ASP A 26 -4.97 -4.52 13.88
N PRO A 27 -5.65 -5.01 12.85
CA PRO A 27 -5.61 -6.39 12.37
C PRO A 27 -4.30 -6.71 11.63
N PHE A 28 -3.98 -8.01 11.56
CA PHE A 28 -2.81 -8.53 10.83
C PHE A 28 -1.45 -8.05 11.35
N LYS A 29 -1.35 -7.81 12.66
CA LYS A 29 -0.08 -7.43 13.27
C LYS A 29 1.03 -8.42 12.92
N GLY A 30 2.18 -7.89 12.50
CA GLY A 30 3.34 -8.69 12.11
C GLY A 30 3.35 -9.14 10.67
N MET A 31 2.23 -8.99 9.96
CA MET A 31 2.17 -9.28 8.53
C MET A 31 2.58 -8.05 7.72
N TRP A 32 2.95 -8.26 6.48
CA TRP A 32 3.36 -7.19 5.58
C TRP A 32 2.17 -6.69 4.76
N ALA A 33 2.24 -5.43 4.36
CA ALA A 33 1.18 -4.76 3.61
C ALA A 33 1.77 -3.80 2.60
N LEU A 34 0.95 -3.42 1.63
CA LEU A 34 1.28 -2.30 0.76
C LEU A 34 1.28 -1.02 1.60
N PRO A 35 2.19 -0.08 1.32
CA PRO A 35 2.10 1.23 1.98
C PRO A 35 0.81 1.91 1.56
N GLY A 36 0.13 2.53 2.52
CA GLY A 36 -1.14 3.17 2.30
C GLY A 36 -1.82 3.55 3.60
N GLY A 37 -3.03 4.05 3.51
CA GLY A 37 -3.79 4.46 4.67
C GLY A 37 -5.05 5.21 4.29
N PHE A 38 -5.71 5.78 5.29
CA PHE A 38 -6.99 6.46 5.08
C PHE A 38 -6.80 7.80 4.39
N VAL A 39 -7.71 8.09 3.46
CA VAL A 39 -7.78 9.39 2.80
C VAL A 39 -8.26 10.42 3.82
N GLU A 40 -7.60 11.56 3.87
CA GLU A 40 -7.98 12.64 4.77
C GLU A 40 -9.01 13.55 4.12
N LEU A 41 -9.76 14.28 4.95
CA LEU A 41 -10.74 15.23 4.45
C LEU A 41 -10.05 16.26 3.54
N ASN A 42 -10.69 16.57 2.42
CA ASN A 42 -10.21 17.52 1.41
C ASN A 42 -8.95 17.08 0.64
N GLU A 43 -8.61 15.80 0.75
CA GLU A 43 -7.47 15.21 0.05
C GLU A 43 -7.96 14.35 -1.11
N THR A 44 -7.35 14.44 -2.28
CA THR A 44 -7.66 13.51 -3.37
C THR A 44 -7.03 12.16 -3.06
N VAL A 45 -7.53 11.11 -3.70
CA VAL A 45 -6.93 9.76 -3.51
C VAL A 45 -5.49 9.73 -4.05
N GLU A 46 -5.20 10.49 -5.09
CA GLU A 46 -3.85 10.62 -5.63
C GLU A 46 -2.91 11.28 -4.63
N GLU A 47 -3.35 12.37 -4.02
CA GLU A 47 -2.57 13.03 -2.97
C GLU A 47 -2.34 12.12 -1.77
N ALA A 48 -3.38 11.36 -1.41
CA ALA A 48 -3.33 10.47 -0.27
C ALA A 48 -2.27 9.37 -0.43
N VAL A 49 -2.22 8.72 -1.60
CA VAL A 49 -1.27 7.61 -1.79
C VAL A 49 0.17 8.13 -1.79
N ILE A 50 0.42 9.29 -2.39
CA ILE A 50 1.76 9.90 -2.41
C ILE A 50 2.18 10.26 -0.98
N ARG A 51 1.28 10.87 -0.22
CA ARG A 51 1.54 11.26 1.18
C ARG A 51 1.82 10.03 2.05
N GLU A 52 0.95 9.01 1.97
CA GLU A 52 1.11 7.81 2.79
C GLU A 52 2.41 7.06 2.50
N VAL A 53 2.76 6.91 1.23
CA VAL A 53 4.01 6.25 0.85
C VAL A 53 5.20 7.01 1.41
N LYS A 54 5.19 8.33 1.32
CA LYS A 54 6.29 9.14 1.84
C LYS A 54 6.38 9.07 3.37
N GLU A 55 5.25 9.19 4.07
CA GLU A 55 5.22 9.12 5.54
C GLU A 55 5.72 7.77 6.05
N GLU A 56 5.29 6.68 5.41
CA GLU A 56 5.61 5.34 5.89
C GLU A 56 6.99 4.86 5.45
N THR A 57 7.45 5.25 4.26
CA THR A 57 8.63 4.64 3.66
C THR A 57 9.79 5.61 3.39
N GLY A 58 9.53 6.90 3.34
CA GLY A 58 10.52 7.90 2.93
C GLY A 58 10.62 8.10 1.42
N ILE A 59 9.94 7.26 0.63
CA ILE A 59 10.00 7.31 -0.84
C ILE A 59 9.05 8.37 -1.37
N GLU A 60 9.56 9.20 -2.28
CA GLU A 60 8.73 10.12 -3.05
C GLU A 60 8.28 9.41 -4.31
N ALA A 61 7.00 9.13 -4.40
CA ALA A 61 6.43 8.36 -5.49
C ALA A 61 5.66 9.24 -6.47
N GLU A 62 5.56 8.77 -7.71
CA GLU A 62 4.62 9.33 -8.66
C GLU A 62 3.76 8.22 -9.23
N ILE A 63 2.54 8.59 -9.63
CA ILE A 63 1.54 7.63 -10.08
C ILE A 63 1.76 7.29 -11.55
N LEU A 64 1.83 6.00 -11.85
CA LEU A 64 1.87 5.51 -13.22
C LEU A 64 0.45 5.28 -13.73
N ARG A 65 -0.39 4.61 -12.94
CA ARG A 65 -1.78 4.35 -13.30
C ARG A 65 -2.56 3.76 -12.13
N LEU A 66 -3.88 3.76 -12.26
CA LEU A 66 -4.77 3.09 -11.33
C LEU A 66 -4.65 1.57 -11.52
N VAL A 67 -4.52 0.82 -10.43
CA VAL A 67 -4.61 -0.64 -10.45
C VAL A 67 -6.07 -1.07 -10.41
N GLY A 68 -6.82 -0.56 -9.43
CA GLY A 68 -8.22 -0.89 -9.29
C GLY A 68 -8.83 -0.37 -7.99
N VAL A 69 -10.11 -0.69 -7.84
CA VAL A 69 -10.90 -0.37 -6.65
C VAL A 69 -11.30 -1.69 -6.00
N TYR A 70 -11.03 -1.81 -4.72
CA TYR A 70 -11.29 -3.03 -3.94
C TYR A 70 -12.33 -2.71 -2.89
N SER A 71 -13.55 -3.14 -3.13
CA SER A 71 -14.71 -2.67 -2.38
C SER A 71 -15.55 -3.77 -1.73
N ASP A 72 -15.07 -5.01 -1.69
CA ASP A 72 -15.79 -6.08 -1.00
C ASP A 72 -15.96 -5.70 0.47
N PRO A 73 -17.21 -5.70 0.99
CA PRO A 73 -17.44 -5.34 2.40
C PRO A 73 -16.70 -6.21 3.41
N LYS A 74 -16.26 -7.39 3.00
CA LYS A 74 -15.60 -8.36 3.89
C LYS A 74 -14.08 -8.34 3.79
N ARG A 75 -13.50 -7.47 2.94
CA ARG A 75 -12.06 -7.46 2.73
C ARG A 75 -11.26 -6.98 3.94
N ASP A 76 -11.88 -6.21 4.82
CA ASP A 76 -11.24 -5.65 6.02
C ASP A 76 -12.07 -6.02 7.25
N PRO A 77 -11.48 -6.70 8.25
CA PRO A 77 -12.23 -7.12 9.44
C PRO A 77 -12.74 -5.95 10.30
N ARG A 78 -12.21 -4.75 10.13
CA ARG A 78 -12.65 -3.58 10.89
C ARG A 78 -13.99 -3.02 10.43
N GLY A 79 -14.43 -3.35 9.21
CA GLY A 79 -15.68 -2.86 8.64
C GLY A 79 -15.59 -2.72 7.14
N HIS A 80 -16.54 -1.97 6.56
CA HIS A 80 -16.55 -1.75 5.11
C HIS A 80 -15.54 -0.65 4.75
N VAL A 81 -14.41 -1.07 4.21
CA VAL A 81 -13.33 -0.17 3.78
C VAL A 81 -13.07 -0.41 2.30
N ILE A 82 -13.09 0.65 1.52
CA ILE A 82 -12.82 0.59 0.08
C ILE A 82 -11.39 1.08 -0.15
N SER A 83 -10.56 0.25 -0.79
CA SER A 83 -9.22 0.66 -1.17
C SER A 83 -9.15 1.02 -2.64
N ILE A 84 -8.48 2.13 -2.91
CA ILE A 84 -8.13 2.55 -4.26
C ILE A 84 -6.63 2.35 -4.40
N ALA A 85 -6.22 1.43 -5.28
CA ALA A 85 -4.82 1.03 -5.41
C ALA A 85 -4.19 1.62 -6.68
N PHE A 86 -2.97 2.10 -6.54
CA PHE A 86 -2.22 2.73 -7.63
C PHE A 86 -0.89 2.04 -7.87
N LEU A 87 -0.53 1.94 -9.14
CA LEU A 87 0.82 1.53 -9.53
C LEU A 87 1.69 2.79 -9.53
N LEU A 88 2.80 2.71 -8.80
CA LEU A 88 3.69 3.84 -8.55
C LEU A 88 5.09 3.56 -9.06
N ARG A 89 5.87 4.63 -9.22
CA ARG A 89 7.32 4.53 -9.38
C ARG A 89 8.00 5.53 -8.45
N ARG A 90 9.26 5.30 -8.14
CA ARG A 90 10.04 6.23 -7.35
C ARG A 90 10.40 7.46 -8.19
N ALA A 91 10.07 8.65 -7.65
CA ALA A 91 10.53 9.92 -8.21
C ALA A 91 11.71 10.47 -7.42
N GLY A 92 11.86 10.06 -6.17
CA GLY A 92 12.95 10.50 -5.31
C GLY A 92 12.86 9.87 -3.93
N GLY A 93 13.63 10.42 -2.99
CA GLY A 93 13.63 9.95 -1.62
C GLY A 93 14.40 8.64 -1.44
N GLU A 94 14.53 8.24 -0.19
CA GLU A 94 15.22 7.01 0.20
C GLU A 94 14.43 6.32 1.30
N LEU A 95 14.57 5.00 1.40
CA LEU A 95 13.96 4.24 2.48
C LEU A 95 14.41 4.79 3.84
N LYS A 96 13.48 4.84 4.78
CA LYS A 96 13.79 5.20 6.15
C LYS A 96 14.83 4.25 6.72
N ALA A 97 15.73 4.79 7.57
CA ALA A 97 16.84 4.06 8.18
C ALA A 97 16.56 3.76 9.65
N GLY A 98 17.50 3.03 10.28
CA GLY A 98 17.42 2.70 11.69
C GLY A 98 16.33 1.68 11.99
N ASP A 99 15.59 1.90 13.05
CA ASP A 99 14.52 0.99 13.49
C ASP A 99 13.45 0.79 12.43
N ASP A 100 13.25 1.78 11.57
CA ASP A 100 12.26 1.70 10.49
C ASP A 100 12.68 0.71 9.40
N ALA A 101 13.98 0.40 9.28
CA ALA A 101 14.47 -0.51 8.26
C ALA A 101 13.90 -1.93 8.40
N GLU A 102 13.53 -2.34 9.62
CA GLU A 102 12.90 -3.64 9.86
C GLU A 102 11.41 -3.64 9.50
N ARG A 103 10.83 -2.46 9.30
CA ARG A 103 9.40 -2.27 9.08
C ARG A 103 9.06 -1.85 7.65
N VAL A 104 10.08 -1.48 6.89
CA VAL A 104 9.93 -1.04 5.51
C VAL A 104 11.03 -1.71 4.70
N ALA A 105 10.66 -2.45 3.66
CA ALA A 105 11.64 -3.16 2.85
C ALA A 105 11.09 -3.47 1.48
N PHE A 106 12.01 -3.64 0.52
CA PHE A 106 11.69 -4.23 -0.76
C PHE A 106 11.80 -5.75 -0.63
N HIS A 107 10.75 -6.44 -1.06
CA HIS A 107 10.69 -7.90 -1.04
C HIS A 107 10.66 -8.44 -2.48
N PRO A 108 11.35 -9.54 -2.76
CA PRO A 108 11.25 -10.17 -4.09
C PRO A 108 9.80 -10.54 -4.41
N LEU A 109 9.35 -10.22 -5.61
CA LEU A 109 8.01 -10.58 -6.06
C LEU A 109 7.77 -12.09 -6.05
N LYS A 110 8.84 -12.88 -6.21
CA LYS A 110 8.77 -14.35 -6.20
C LYS A 110 8.67 -14.94 -4.80
N GLU A 111 8.95 -14.15 -3.77
CA GLU A 111 8.96 -14.61 -2.38
C GLU A 111 8.26 -13.60 -1.48
N LEU A 112 6.97 -13.37 -1.75
CA LEU A 112 6.22 -12.44 -0.92
C LEU A 112 6.07 -13.01 0.49
N PRO A 113 6.24 -12.18 1.53
CA PRO A 113 5.97 -12.59 2.90
C PRO A 113 4.47 -12.76 3.11
N PRO A 114 4.03 -13.25 4.29
CA PRO A 114 2.61 -13.26 4.61
C PRO A 114 2.03 -11.84 4.50
N MET A 115 1.00 -11.69 3.68
CA MET A 115 0.40 -10.41 3.35
C MET A 115 -0.91 -10.19 4.09
N ALA A 116 -1.10 -8.95 4.59
CA ALA A 116 -2.32 -8.51 5.23
C ALA A 116 -3.43 -8.27 4.21
N PHE A 117 -4.68 -8.33 4.67
CA PHE A 117 -5.87 -8.02 3.87
C PHE A 117 -5.90 -8.82 2.56
N ASP A 118 -6.34 -8.17 1.48
CA ASP A 118 -6.32 -8.71 0.13
C ASP A 118 -5.15 -8.14 -0.69
N HIS A 119 -4.09 -7.68 0.00
CA HIS A 119 -2.98 -7.01 -0.68
C HIS A 119 -2.24 -7.89 -1.67
N ARG A 120 -2.19 -9.21 -1.43
CA ARG A 120 -1.62 -10.14 -2.41
C ARG A 120 -2.39 -10.09 -3.74
N LYS A 121 -3.72 -10.01 -3.68
CA LYS A 121 -4.55 -9.88 -4.88
C LYS A 121 -4.28 -8.57 -5.60
N ILE A 122 -4.13 -7.48 -4.85
CA ILE A 122 -3.82 -6.17 -5.44
C ILE A 122 -2.49 -6.24 -6.20
N ILE A 123 -1.48 -6.88 -5.60
CA ILE A 123 -0.16 -7.07 -6.24
C ILE A 123 -0.31 -7.90 -7.52
N GLU A 124 -1.05 -9.00 -7.47
CA GLU A 124 -1.27 -9.84 -8.64
C GLU A 124 -1.94 -9.07 -9.78
N ASP A 125 -2.95 -8.26 -9.45
CA ASP A 125 -3.63 -7.43 -10.43
C ASP A 125 -2.70 -6.38 -11.03
N ALA A 126 -1.85 -5.76 -10.20
CA ALA A 126 -0.86 -4.78 -10.64
C ALA A 126 0.14 -5.40 -11.62
N LEU A 127 0.59 -6.62 -11.35
CA LEU A 127 1.55 -7.31 -12.22
C LEU A 127 1.00 -7.56 -13.63
N LYS A 128 -0.31 -7.68 -13.77
CA LYS A 128 -0.94 -7.85 -15.09
C LYS A 128 -0.91 -6.56 -15.92
N LEU A 129 -0.59 -5.43 -15.30
CA LEU A 129 -0.55 -4.13 -15.97
C LEU A 129 0.85 -3.76 -16.45
N LEU A 130 1.84 -4.56 -16.12
CA LEU A 130 3.23 -4.30 -16.51
C LEU A 130 3.55 -4.84 -17.90
#